data_db29abae9c89795a90a6c11c96d4e4d5
#
_entry.id   db29abae9c89795a90a6c11c96d4e4d5
#
_cell.length_a   1.000
_cell.length_b   1.000
_cell.length_c   1.000
_cell.angle_alpha   90.00
_cell.angle_beta   90.00
_cell.angle_gamma   90.00
#
_symmetry.space_group_name_H-M   'P 1'
#
loop_
_entity.id
_entity.type
_entity.pdbx_description
1 polymer ?
#
loop_
_entity_poly.entity_id
_entity_poly.type
_entity_poly.pdbx_seq_one_letter_code
_entity_poly.pdbx_strand_id
1 'polypeptide(L)'
;MGFSGQTLAKQAPKGVVGVWAFGPYFCPLHHRFNLSNFFIMEHKGHPPLNLHWDRSGLGAVQNVYWNLGPAELVETALASGEGQLCDNGALASDTGEFTGRSPKDRFVVKDAITENTVWWGDINIPFSADDFDALYDRVAAYLGGKTVYARDAYACADPAHRLNIRVITELAYSNLFCYNLFLRPTAEELSKADEPEWTILCAPGFRAVPERDKTRQHNFAILNFTRKVILIGGTGYTGEMKKGIFGVLNFVLPHNKNVLSMHCSANSGSEGDTALFFGLSGTGKTTLSADPQRRLIGDDEHGWSDQSIFNFEGGCYAKCINLTPEKEPEIWKAIRFGSIVENVVFKEGTREVDYDNGSKTENTRCAYPIHYIDNALVPSVGRHPKHLFFLTADAFGVLPPISRLNEAQAMYHFISGYTAKVAGTEVGVTEPQTTFSACFGRAFLPLHPGRYAALLGQKMKEHQVQVWLVNTGWTGGPYGVGSRMKLSYTRAMITAALQGELDSVPSHAHPLFGVSVPATCPGVPEEILNPRLTWSDPAAYDAKASQLAAAFIKNFDQYRDGVDAKVLEGEPRP
;
A
#
# COMPACT_ATOMS: atom_id res chain seq x y z
N MET A 1 -38.37 15.83 62.97
CA MET A 1 -37.22 15.09 63.49
C MET A 1 -36.16 15.16 62.36
N GLY A 2 -35.31 15.98 62.36
CA GLY A 2 -34.22 16.67 63.00
C GLY A 2 -32.99 15.78 63.19
N PHE A 3 -31.90 16.13 62.46
CA PHE A 3 -30.49 16.14 62.87
C PHE A 3 -29.64 16.33 61.60
N SER A 4 -29.10 17.57 61.38
CA SER A 4 -27.78 18.14 61.71
C SER A 4 -26.60 17.26 61.21
N GLY A 5 -25.90 17.62 60.19
CA GLY A 5 -24.76 18.46 59.99
C GLY A 5 -23.46 17.87 60.53
N GLN A 6 -22.45 17.71 59.68
CA GLN A 6 -21.07 18.07 59.98
C GLN A 6 -20.17 17.95 58.74
N THR A 7 -19.60 19.08 58.39
CA THR A 7 -18.51 19.33 57.44
C THR A 7 -17.20 18.81 58.02
N LEU A 8 -16.44 18.02 57.27
CA LEU A 8 -15.03 17.76 57.59
C LEU A 8 -14.18 18.13 56.38
N ALA A 9 -13.58 19.29 56.44
CA ALA A 9 -12.44 19.70 55.62
C ALA A 9 -11.18 18.92 56.03
N LYS A 10 -10.55 18.22 55.08
CA LYS A 10 -9.20 17.70 55.25
C LYS A 10 -8.20 18.58 54.49
N GLN A 11 -7.29 19.18 55.31
CA GLN A 11 -6.16 19.99 54.88
C GLN A 11 -5.12 19.14 54.10
N ALA A 12 -4.55 19.77 53.06
CA ALA A 12 -3.35 19.29 52.38
C ALA A 12 -2.07 19.66 53.16
N PRO A 13 -1.03 18.85 53.14
CA PRO A 13 0.25 19.20 53.78
C PRO A 13 1.09 20.13 52.91
N LYS A 14 1.59 21.20 53.52
CA LYS A 14 2.57 22.13 52.96
C LYS A 14 3.93 21.46 52.85
N GLY A 15 4.49 21.36 51.63
CA GLY A 15 5.87 20.99 51.40
C GLY A 15 6.82 22.18 51.64
N VAL A 16 7.86 21.92 52.39
CA VAL A 16 8.89 22.87 52.82
C VAL A 16 9.83 23.19 51.66
N VAL A 17 9.95 24.47 51.30
CA VAL A 17 10.99 24.97 50.38
C VAL A 17 12.22 25.32 51.23
N GLY A 18 13.28 24.55 51.11
CA GLY A 18 14.58 24.84 51.71
C GLY A 18 15.32 25.92 50.89
N VAL A 19 15.45 27.11 51.45
CA VAL A 19 16.30 28.19 50.89
C VAL A 19 17.71 28.01 51.47
N TRP A 20 18.68 27.73 50.59
CA TRP A 20 20.11 27.84 50.98
C TRP A 20 20.62 29.22 50.57
N ALA A 21 20.96 30.02 51.57
CA ALA A 21 21.62 31.31 51.39
C ALA A 21 23.14 31.10 51.24
N PHE A 22 23.72 31.51 50.15
CA PHE A 22 25.16 31.75 50.01
C PHE A 22 25.42 33.26 49.89
N GLY A 23 26.37 33.73 50.66
CA GLY A 23 26.76 35.13 50.77
C GLY A 23 27.50 35.67 49.51
N PRO A 24 27.77 36.99 49.50
CA PRO A 24 28.06 37.72 48.28
C PRO A 24 29.56 37.73 47.95
N TYR A 25 29.91 37.24 46.75
CA TYR A 25 31.12 37.67 46.06
C TYR A 25 30.75 38.34 44.76
N PHE A 26 30.99 39.65 44.65
CA PHE A 26 30.86 40.48 43.48
C PHE A 26 31.90 40.08 42.41
N CYS A 27 31.45 39.74 41.22
CA CYS A 27 32.22 39.86 40.00
C CYS A 27 31.31 40.42 38.90
N PRO A 28 31.62 41.58 38.29
CA PRO A 28 30.75 42.19 37.30
C PRO A 28 31.15 41.72 35.86
N LEU A 29 30.45 40.71 35.36
CA LEU A 29 30.45 40.46 33.93
C LEU A 29 28.99 40.49 33.47
N HIS A 30 28.60 41.65 32.88
CA HIS A 30 27.37 41.85 32.17
C HIS A 30 27.35 40.97 30.90
N HIS A 31 26.96 39.71 31.02
CA HIS A 31 26.31 39.00 29.96
C HIS A 31 24.81 38.91 30.30
N ARG A 32 24.02 39.74 29.66
CA ARG A 32 22.58 39.54 29.56
C ARG A 32 22.36 38.17 28.92
N PHE A 33 22.18 37.14 29.74
CA PHE A 33 21.50 35.93 29.27
C PHE A 33 20.10 36.37 28.93
N ASN A 34 19.86 36.53 27.62
CA ASN A 34 18.54 36.54 27.06
C ASN A 34 17.93 35.19 27.47
N LEU A 35 17.02 35.16 28.39
CA LEU A 35 16.08 34.08 28.61
C LEU A 35 15.17 34.04 27.37
N SER A 36 15.75 33.60 26.24
CA SER A 36 15.00 33.25 25.08
C SER A 36 14.05 32.13 25.48
N ASN A 37 12.77 32.41 25.35
CA ASN A 37 11.64 31.55 25.50
C ASN A 37 12.00 30.06 25.34
N PHE A 38 12.17 29.33 26.43
CA PHE A 38 12.05 27.90 26.43
C PHE A 38 10.59 27.60 26.12
N PHE A 39 10.27 27.36 24.85
CA PHE A 39 8.99 26.79 24.49
C PHE A 39 8.88 25.43 25.17
N ILE A 40 8.00 25.33 26.15
CA ILE A 40 7.66 24.04 26.75
C ILE A 40 6.82 23.33 25.69
N MET A 41 7.36 22.22 25.14
CA MET A 41 6.60 21.36 24.22
C MET A 41 5.36 20.82 24.95
N GLU A 42 4.20 20.95 24.32
CA GLU A 42 2.94 20.44 24.86
C GLU A 42 2.55 19.13 24.16
N HIS A 43 2.30 18.10 24.94
CA HIS A 43 1.72 16.84 24.50
C HIS A 43 0.22 16.85 24.79
N LYS A 44 -0.60 16.67 23.75
CA LYS A 44 -2.07 16.68 23.81
C LYS A 44 -2.65 15.37 23.29
N GLY A 45 -3.84 14.99 23.73
CA GLY A 45 -4.47 13.72 23.33
C GLY A 45 -3.98 12.55 24.20
N HIS A 46 -3.65 11.42 23.60
CA HIS A 46 -3.32 10.16 24.28
C HIS A 46 -1.88 9.71 24.00
N PRO A 47 -0.87 10.35 24.61
CA PRO A 47 0.52 9.93 24.45
C PRO A 47 0.74 8.56 25.12
N PRO A 48 1.73 7.76 24.67
CA PRO A 48 2.12 6.53 25.34
C PRO A 48 2.74 6.83 26.72
N LEU A 49 2.60 5.89 27.67
CA LEU A 49 3.09 6.08 29.05
C LEU A 49 4.63 6.18 29.12
N ASN A 50 5.33 5.40 28.30
CA ASN A 50 6.81 5.34 28.25
C ASN A 50 7.35 6.14 27.07
N LEU A 51 6.99 7.42 26.98
CA LEU A 51 7.38 8.27 25.88
C LEU A 51 8.83 8.75 25.99
N HIS A 52 9.66 8.41 25.01
CA HIS A 52 11.02 8.92 24.81
C HIS A 52 11.11 9.83 23.61
N TRP A 53 10.34 10.93 23.62
CA TRP A 53 10.27 11.89 22.51
C TRP A 53 11.61 12.51 22.14
N ASP A 54 12.50 12.67 23.13
CA ASP A 54 13.88 13.15 22.98
C ASP A 54 14.69 12.33 21.95
N ARG A 55 14.42 11.04 21.83
CA ARG A 55 15.07 10.15 20.85
C ARG A 55 14.63 10.41 19.41
N SER A 56 13.51 11.08 19.20
CA SER A 56 13.04 11.43 17.86
C SER A 56 13.84 12.54 17.19
N GLY A 57 14.65 13.29 17.93
CA GLY A 57 15.32 14.51 17.44
C GLY A 57 14.37 15.69 17.21
N LEU A 58 13.07 15.57 17.55
CA LEU A 58 12.03 16.58 17.35
C LEU A 58 11.80 17.46 18.58
N GLY A 59 12.83 17.67 19.41
CA GLY A 59 12.73 18.42 20.67
C GLY A 59 12.33 19.89 20.53
N ALA A 60 12.42 20.46 19.34
CA ALA A 60 12.05 21.86 19.06
C ALA A 60 10.59 22.04 18.58
N VAL A 61 9.81 20.96 18.43
CA VAL A 61 8.39 21.01 18.06
C VAL A 61 7.58 21.70 19.18
N GLN A 62 6.59 22.52 18.80
CA GLN A 62 5.80 23.27 19.79
C GLN A 62 4.70 22.42 20.43
N ASN A 63 3.89 21.73 19.62
CA ASN A 63 2.80 20.88 20.09
C ASN A 63 2.86 19.51 19.42
N VAL A 64 2.57 18.44 20.17
CA VAL A 64 2.39 17.09 19.65
C VAL A 64 1.00 16.60 20.02
N TYR A 65 0.16 16.40 19.00
CA TYR A 65 -1.15 15.79 19.18
C TYR A 65 -1.08 14.28 18.98
N TRP A 66 -1.46 13.52 20.01
CA TRP A 66 -1.31 12.08 20.07
C TRP A 66 -2.61 11.34 19.81
N ASN A 67 -2.59 10.41 18.86
CA ASN A 67 -3.63 9.41 18.64
C ASN A 67 -5.05 9.99 18.52
N LEU A 68 -5.18 11.20 17.95
CA LEU A 68 -6.48 11.85 17.78
C LEU A 68 -7.45 10.97 16.96
N GLY A 69 -8.74 11.04 17.31
CA GLY A 69 -9.82 10.38 16.57
C GLY A 69 -10.14 11.08 15.24
N PRO A 70 -10.96 10.45 14.37
CA PRO A 70 -11.33 11.04 13.09
C PRO A 70 -12.03 12.38 13.21
N ALA A 71 -12.91 12.58 14.22
CA ALA A 71 -13.61 13.84 14.42
C ALA A 71 -12.64 15.01 14.68
N GLU A 72 -11.72 14.80 15.62
CA GLU A 72 -10.71 15.81 15.99
C GLU A 72 -9.76 16.12 14.84
N LEU A 73 -9.35 15.11 14.06
CA LEU A 73 -8.48 15.29 12.89
C LEU A 73 -9.19 16.03 11.76
N VAL A 74 -10.48 15.72 11.52
CA VAL A 74 -11.29 16.42 10.52
C VAL A 74 -11.49 17.89 10.93
N GLU A 75 -11.89 18.16 12.18
CA GLU A 75 -12.05 19.54 12.68
C GLU A 75 -10.74 20.33 12.56
N THR A 76 -9.62 19.70 12.93
CA THR A 76 -8.31 20.33 12.83
C THR A 76 -7.91 20.60 11.38
N ALA A 77 -8.10 19.65 10.47
CA ALA A 77 -7.80 19.81 9.05
C ALA A 77 -8.63 20.93 8.40
N LEU A 78 -9.92 21.03 8.78
CA LEU A 78 -10.80 22.13 8.32
C LEU A 78 -10.33 23.49 8.86
N ALA A 79 -10.01 23.58 10.16
CA ALA A 79 -9.55 24.81 10.79
C ALA A 79 -8.19 25.28 10.24
N SER A 80 -7.32 24.35 9.84
CA SER A 80 -6.00 24.63 9.24
C SER A 80 -6.06 24.85 7.72
N GLY A 81 -7.24 24.72 7.10
CA GLY A 81 -7.40 24.88 5.64
C GLY A 81 -6.81 23.73 4.81
N GLU A 82 -6.62 22.54 5.40
CA GLU A 82 -6.05 21.37 4.75
C GLU A 82 -7.06 20.64 3.85
N GLY A 83 -8.35 21.00 3.91
CA GLY A 83 -9.39 20.36 3.12
C GLY A 83 -10.78 20.94 3.34
N GLN A 84 -11.78 20.29 2.77
CA GLN A 84 -13.19 20.65 2.84
C GLN A 84 -14.05 19.39 2.98
N LEU A 85 -15.21 19.49 3.65
CA LEU A 85 -16.15 18.37 3.69
C LEU A 85 -16.90 18.24 2.38
N CYS A 86 -17.04 17.00 1.91
CA CYS A 86 -17.99 16.60 0.89
C CYS A 86 -19.42 16.59 1.47
N ASP A 87 -20.44 16.49 0.62
CA ASP A 87 -21.85 16.37 1.01
C ASP A 87 -22.13 15.10 1.84
N ASN A 88 -21.39 14.02 1.61
CA ASN A 88 -21.46 12.77 2.38
C ASN A 88 -20.60 12.77 3.67
N GLY A 89 -19.96 13.91 3.98
CA GLY A 89 -19.13 14.07 5.18
C GLY A 89 -17.69 13.59 5.09
N ALA A 90 -17.25 13.03 3.97
CA ALA A 90 -15.84 12.71 3.75
C ALA A 90 -14.98 13.98 3.69
N LEU A 91 -13.71 13.92 4.12
CA LEU A 91 -12.77 15.02 3.99
C LEU A 91 -12.12 14.99 2.60
N ALA A 92 -12.35 16.04 1.79
CA ALA A 92 -11.62 16.24 0.54
C ALA A 92 -10.37 17.07 0.79
N SER A 93 -9.20 16.55 0.42
CA SER A 93 -7.90 17.21 0.54
C SER A 93 -7.12 17.15 -0.77
N ASP A 94 -6.38 18.22 -1.07
CA ASP A 94 -5.48 18.25 -2.22
C ASP A 94 -4.06 17.96 -1.77
N THR A 95 -3.38 17.04 -2.46
CA THR A 95 -2.02 16.62 -2.14
C THR A 95 -0.93 17.52 -2.75
N GLY A 96 -1.35 18.60 -3.41
CA GLY A 96 -0.49 19.60 -4.01
C GLY A 96 0.09 19.17 -5.35
N GLU A 97 1.37 19.51 -5.57
CA GLU A 97 2.07 19.26 -6.84
C GLU A 97 2.12 17.77 -7.22
N PHE A 98 2.26 16.91 -6.23
CA PHE A 98 2.34 15.46 -6.43
C PHE A 98 1.00 14.81 -6.09
N THR A 99 0.26 14.40 -7.12
CA THR A 99 -1.01 13.68 -6.99
C THR A 99 -0.85 12.16 -7.05
N GLY A 100 0.38 11.69 -6.99
CA GLY A 100 0.74 10.27 -7.05
C GLY A 100 2.16 10.04 -6.54
N ARG A 101 2.58 8.79 -6.51
CA ARG A 101 3.94 8.40 -6.10
C ARG A 101 4.99 8.93 -7.08
N SER A 102 6.18 9.21 -6.53
CA SER A 102 7.36 9.59 -7.29
C SER A 102 8.43 8.48 -7.22
N PRO A 103 8.35 7.43 -8.05
CA PRO A 103 9.24 6.27 -7.93
C PRO A 103 10.73 6.60 -8.06
N LYS A 104 11.08 7.66 -8.81
CA LYS A 104 12.46 8.12 -8.99
C LYS A 104 12.99 8.96 -7.81
N ASP A 105 12.13 9.29 -6.86
CA ASP A 105 12.45 10.07 -5.65
C ASP A 105 12.35 9.21 -4.39
N ARG A 106 12.33 7.89 -4.59
CA ARG A 106 12.37 6.91 -3.53
C ARG A 106 13.77 6.32 -3.42
N PHE A 107 14.32 6.38 -2.22
CA PHE A 107 15.69 5.95 -1.93
C PHE A 107 15.71 4.93 -0.80
N VAL A 108 16.78 4.14 -0.75
CA VAL A 108 17.09 3.24 0.37
C VAL A 108 18.48 3.59 0.87
N VAL A 109 18.65 3.76 2.18
CA VAL A 109 19.98 3.99 2.75
C VAL A 109 20.85 2.76 2.55
N LYS A 110 22.03 2.99 1.94
CA LYS A 110 23.02 1.94 1.72
C LYS A 110 23.99 1.90 2.90
N ASP A 111 23.90 0.83 3.67
CA ASP A 111 24.68 0.60 4.88
C ASP A 111 24.98 -0.90 5.07
N ALA A 112 25.51 -1.29 6.21
CA ALA A 112 25.88 -2.67 6.50
C ALA A 112 24.73 -3.68 6.39
N ILE A 113 23.46 -3.25 6.63
CA ILE A 113 22.27 -4.12 6.51
C ILE A 113 21.89 -4.31 5.04
N THR A 114 21.98 -3.24 4.24
CA THR A 114 21.37 -3.16 2.91
C THR A 114 22.37 -3.40 1.78
N GLU A 115 23.66 -3.15 2.01
CA GLU A 115 24.70 -3.13 0.98
C GLU A 115 24.71 -4.38 0.11
N ASN A 116 24.63 -5.58 0.73
CA ASN A 116 24.71 -6.87 0.08
C ASN A 116 23.36 -7.62 -0.01
N THR A 117 22.26 -7.01 0.46
CA THR A 117 20.94 -7.65 0.54
C THR A 117 19.92 -7.00 -0.38
N VAL A 118 20.00 -5.69 -0.56
CA VAL A 118 19.09 -4.95 -1.43
C VAL A 118 19.47 -5.17 -2.90
N TRP A 119 18.46 -5.40 -3.72
CA TRP A 119 18.59 -5.45 -5.17
C TRP A 119 18.69 -4.02 -5.73
N TRP A 120 19.93 -3.52 -5.79
CA TRP A 120 20.22 -2.16 -6.21
C TRP A 120 20.00 -1.94 -7.71
N GLY A 121 19.53 -0.74 -8.10
CA GLY A 121 19.26 -0.35 -9.47
C GLY A 121 18.22 0.76 -9.56
N ASP A 122 17.48 0.79 -10.66
CA ASP A 122 16.49 1.84 -10.97
C ASP A 122 15.35 1.95 -9.93
N ILE A 123 15.08 0.87 -9.21
CA ILE A 123 14.00 0.80 -8.22
C ILE A 123 14.52 1.13 -6.82
N ASN A 124 15.64 0.55 -6.43
CA ASN A 124 16.25 0.78 -5.12
C ASN A 124 17.47 1.66 -5.33
N ILE A 125 17.22 2.97 -5.30
CA ILE A 125 18.26 3.99 -5.49
C ILE A 125 19.01 4.16 -4.17
N PRO A 126 20.34 4.00 -4.14
CA PRO A 126 21.10 4.13 -2.91
C PRO A 126 21.14 5.57 -2.41
N PHE A 127 21.08 5.74 -1.09
CA PHE A 127 21.28 7.00 -0.39
C PHE A 127 22.34 6.82 0.69
N SER A 128 23.21 7.82 0.90
CA SER A 128 24.27 7.75 1.92
C SER A 128 23.67 7.85 3.32
N ALA A 129 24.22 7.14 4.31
CA ALA A 129 23.80 7.23 5.71
C ALA A 129 24.08 8.64 6.29
N ASP A 130 25.21 9.23 5.98
CA ASP A 130 25.58 10.59 6.46
C ASP A 130 24.66 11.66 5.83
N ASP A 131 24.33 11.54 4.54
CA ASP A 131 23.40 12.46 3.87
C ASP A 131 21.98 12.29 4.44
N PHE A 132 21.57 11.06 4.79
CA PHE A 132 20.31 10.81 5.46
C PHE A 132 20.23 11.49 6.82
N ASP A 133 21.26 11.34 7.65
CA ASP A 133 21.31 11.95 8.98
C ASP A 133 21.26 13.48 8.88
N ALA A 134 22.04 14.06 7.97
CA ALA A 134 22.01 15.49 7.71
C ALA A 134 20.65 16.00 7.19
N LEU A 135 19.97 15.23 6.34
CA LEU A 135 18.62 15.57 5.85
C LEU A 135 17.58 15.43 6.95
N TYR A 136 17.68 14.38 7.76
CA TYR A 136 16.80 14.16 8.92
C TYR A 136 16.85 15.34 9.89
N ASP A 137 18.05 15.80 10.24
CA ASP A 137 18.26 16.93 11.15
C ASP A 137 17.65 18.24 10.59
N ARG A 138 17.72 18.44 9.27
CA ARG A 138 17.08 19.60 8.60
C ARG A 138 15.56 19.50 8.63
N VAL A 139 14.99 18.31 8.41
CA VAL A 139 13.54 18.10 8.53
C VAL A 139 13.09 18.33 9.97
N ALA A 140 13.84 17.82 10.96
CA ALA A 140 13.57 18.04 12.38
C ALA A 140 13.63 19.53 12.75
N ALA A 141 14.64 20.26 12.26
CA ALA A 141 14.76 21.71 12.46
C ALA A 141 13.59 22.49 11.79
N TYR A 142 13.16 22.07 10.59
CA TYR A 142 12.01 22.66 9.90
C TYR A 142 10.70 22.50 10.68
N LEU A 143 10.53 21.39 11.37
CA LEU A 143 9.37 21.13 12.23
C LEU A 143 9.44 21.89 13.55
N GLY A 144 10.57 22.49 13.88
CA GLY A 144 10.75 23.33 15.08
C GLY A 144 9.72 24.47 15.12
N GLY A 145 9.10 24.69 16.29
CA GLY A 145 8.04 25.67 16.51
C GLY A 145 6.68 25.33 15.88
N LYS A 146 6.55 24.21 15.18
CA LYS A 146 5.31 23.74 14.58
C LYS A 146 4.54 22.77 15.47
N THR A 147 3.28 22.57 15.13
CA THR A 147 2.45 21.46 15.62
C THR A 147 2.65 20.25 14.73
N VAL A 148 2.77 19.06 15.33
CA VAL A 148 2.79 17.77 14.63
C VAL A 148 1.75 16.81 15.21
N TYR A 149 1.36 15.83 14.42
CA TYR A 149 0.39 14.80 14.80
C TYR A 149 1.09 13.46 14.85
N ALA A 150 1.13 12.85 16.05
CA ALA A 150 1.76 11.56 16.27
C ALA A 150 0.70 10.48 16.47
N ARG A 151 0.91 9.33 15.84
CA ARG A 151 0.02 8.18 15.93
C ARG A 151 0.82 6.91 16.10
N ASP A 152 0.52 6.12 17.13
CA ASP A 152 0.96 4.75 17.26
C ASP A 152 -0.05 3.83 16.57
N ALA A 153 0.46 2.90 15.77
CA ALA A 153 -0.33 2.02 14.94
C ALA A 153 0.40 0.69 14.71
N TYR A 154 -0.25 -0.25 14.05
CA TYR A 154 0.36 -1.51 13.63
C TYR A 154 0.27 -1.70 12.13
N ALA A 155 1.28 -2.37 11.55
CA ALA A 155 1.16 -3.08 10.30
C ALA A 155 1.12 -4.58 10.56
N CYS A 156 0.46 -5.35 9.67
CA CYS A 156 0.18 -6.79 9.77
C CYS A 156 -0.90 -7.16 10.80
N ALA A 157 -2.00 -7.69 10.29
CA ALA A 157 -3.15 -8.11 11.09
C ALA A 157 -2.88 -9.36 11.95
N ASP A 158 -1.92 -10.22 11.52
CA ASP A 158 -1.47 -11.37 12.31
C ASP A 158 -0.57 -10.90 13.46
N PRO A 159 -0.94 -11.10 14.73
CA PRO A 159 -0.14 -10.67 15.88
C PRO A 159 1.30 -11.21 15.91
N ALA A 160 1.55 -12.41 15.35
CA ALA A 160 2.89 -13.00 15.28
C ALA A 160 3.86 -12.25 14.35
N HIS A 161 3.29 -11.46 13.43
CA HIS A 161 4.04 -10.71 12.42
C HIS A 161 3.83 -9.21 12.51
N ARG A 162 3.08 -8.76 13.53
CA ARG A 162 2.77 -7.34 13.78
C ARG A 162 4.05 -6.52 13.89
N LEU A 163 4.04 -5.36 13.24
CA LEU A 163 5.09 -4.37 13.28
C LEU A 163 4.54 -3.10 13.96
N ASN A 164 5.13 -2.70 15.08
CA ASN A 164 4.74 -1.48 15.79
C ASN A 164 5.33 -0.27 15.06
N ILE A 165 4.47 0.66 14.68
CA ILE A 165 4.86 1.86 13.93
C ILE A 165 4.38 3.12 14.65
N ARG A 166 5.21 4.16 14.62
CA ARG A 166 4.82 5.53 14.97
C ARG A 166 4.84 6.39 13.74
N VAL A 167 3.74 7.05 13.45
CA VAL A 167 3.65 8.00 12.35
C VAL A 167 3.61 9.41 12.91
N ILE A 168 4.54 10.25 12.49
CA ILE A 168 4.61 11.67 12.84
C ILE A 168 4.40 12.47 11.57
N THR A 169 3.32 13.25 11.53
CA THR A 169 2.94 14.03 10.34
C THR A 169 2.84 15.52 10.66
N GLU A 170 3.21 16.35 9.70
CA GLU A 170 3.04 17.80 9.76
C GLU A 170 1.56 18.21 9.63
N LEU A 171 0.75 17.43 8.91
CA LEU A 171 -0.63 17.76 8.57
C LEU A 171 -1.62 16.79 9.22
N ALA A 172 -2.78 17.32 9.66
CA ALA A 172 -3.83 16.55 10.33
C ALA A 172 -4.49 15.54 9.36
N TYR A 173 -4.76 15.93 8.09
CA TYR A 173 -5.33 15.00 7.10
C TYR A 173 -4.39 13.81 6.81
N SER A 174 -3.08 14.03 6.81
CA SER A 174 -2.10 12.94 6.66
C SER A 174 -2.16 11.96 7.83
N ASN A 175 -2.42 12.46 9.05
CA ASN A 175 -2.61 11.60 10.22
C ASN A 175 -3.95 10.87 10.18
N LEU A 176 -5.02 11.49 9.64
CA LEU A 176 -6.31 10.82 9.39
C LEU A 176 -6.17 9.71 8.34
N PHE A 177 -5.36 9.91 7.30
CA PHE A 177 -5.01 8.84 6.37
C PHE A 177 -4.37 7.66 7.11
N CYS A 178 -3.42 7.89 7.99
CA CYS A 178 -2.78 6.82 8.76
C CYS A 178 -3.76 6.12 9.71
N TYR A 179 -4.71 6.85 10.29
CA TYR A 179 -5.82 6.25 11.05
C TYR A 179 -6.64 5.29 10.18
N ASN A 180 -6.93 5.68 8.96
CA ASN A 180 -7.72 4.87 8.04
C ASN A 180 -6.94 3.63 7.58
N LEU A 181 -5.66 3.77 7.26
CA LEU A 181 -4.88 2.73 6.57
C LEU A 181 -4.18 1.74 7.49
N PHE A 182 -3.64 2.18 8.63
CA PHE A 182 -2.94 1.28 9.53
C PHE A 182 -3.90 0.63 10.53
N LEU A 183 -3.47 -0.49 11.10
CA LEU A 183 -4.22 -1.15 12.18
C LEU A 183 -4.18 -0.28 13.44
N ARG A 184 -5.34 -0.12 14.02
CA ARG A 184 -5.55 0.74 15.19
C ARG A 184 -5.40 -0.04 16.47
N PRO A 185 -4.46 0.34 17.35
CA PRO A 185 -4.39 -0.22 18.69
C PRO A 185 -5.66 0.10 19.49
N THR A 186 -6.05 -0.79 20.37
CA THR A 186 -7.06 -0.52 21.40
C THR A 186 -6.52 0.48 22.43
N ALA A 187 -7.39 1.10 23.23
CA ALA A 187 -6.97 1.99 24.29
C ALA A 187 -6.06 1.28 25.32
N GLU A 188 -6.29 0.00 25.57
CA GLU A 188 -5.45 -0.82 26.45
C GLU A 188 -4.06 -1.06 25.84
N GLU A 189 -3.98 -1.40 24.54
CA GLU A 189 -2.71 -1.57 23.83
C GLU A 189 -1.92 -0.25 23.80
N LEU A 190 -2.57 0.89 23.52
CA LEU A 190 -1.93 2.21 23.59
C LEU A 190 -1.36 2.54 24.97
N SER A 191 -2.09 2.20 26.03
CA SER A 191 -1.61 2.43 27.40
C SER A 191 -0.40 1.60 27.80
N LYS A 192 -0.14 0.49 27.09
CA LYS A 192 0.99 -0.41 27.29
C LYS A 192 2.04 -0.29 26.18
N ALA A 193 1.83 0.62 25.22
CA ALA A 193 2.70 0.75 24.06
C ALA A 193 4.12 1.11 24.48
N ASP A 194 5.06 0.30 24.02
CA ASP A 194 6.49 0.56 24.09
C ASP A 194 6.94 1.48 22.93
N GLU A 195 8.25 1.76 22.85
CA GLU A 195 8.84 2.45 21.72
C GLU A 195 8.50 1.73 20.39
N PRO A 196 8.21 2.48 19.32
CA PRO A 196 7.89 1.88 18.04
C PRO A 196 9.09 1.14 17.45
N GLU A 197 8.83 0.06 16.69
CA GLU A 197 9.88 -0.59 15.92
C GLU A 197 10.28 0.25 14.70
N TRP A 198 9.33 0.97 14.12
CA TRP A 198 9.56 1.85 12.97
C TRP A 198 8.89 3.20 13.16
N THR A 199 9.56 4.24 12.68
CA THR A 199 8.99 5.60 12.67
C THR A 199 8.83 6.08 11.22
N ILE A 200 7.66 6.65 10.90
CA ILE A 200 7.43 7.43 9.68
C ILE A 200 7.44 8.89 10.07
N LEU A 201 8.36 9.68 9.52
CA LEU A 201 8.37 11.13 9.64
C LEU A 201 7.98 11.73 8.30
N CYS A 202 6.81 12.39 8.25
CA CYS A 202 6.23 12.96 7.04
C CYS A 202 6.02 14.47 7.19
N ALA A 203 6.81 15.25 6.45
CA ALA A 203 6.83 16.71 6.45
C ALA A 203 6.57 17.24 5.02
N PRO A 204 5.31 17.28 4.56
CA PRO A 204 4.95 17.70 3.20
C PRO A 204 5.46 19.08 2.82
N GLY A 205 5.48 20.01 3.76
CA GLY A 205 5.94 21.37 3.53
C GLY A 205 7.46 21.55 3.49
N PHE A 206 8.25 20.54 3.90
CA PHE A 206 9.71 20.60 3.75
C PHE A 206 10.11 20.29 2.31
N ARG A 207 10.75 21.26 1.67
CA ARG A 207 11.26 21.11 0.29
C ARG A 207 12.78 20.95 0.32
N ALA A 208 13.27 19.80 -0.10
CA ALA A 208 14.70 19.56 -0.20
C ALA A 208 15.35 20.46 -1.27
N VAL A 209 16.62 20.79 -1.06
CA VAL A 209 17.47 21.45 -2.05
C VAL A 209 18.42 20.40 -2.62
N PRO A 210 18.23 19.94 -3.88
CA PRO A 210 18.92 18.78 -4.45
C PRO A 210 20.44 18.78 -4.29
N GLU A 211 21.08 19.91 -4.53
CA GLU A 211 22.54 20.05 -4.45
C GLU A 211 23.09 19.81 -3.04
N ARG A 212 22.32 20.26 -2.02
CA ARG A 212 22.69 20.12 -0.61
C ARG A 212 22.22 18.79 -0.04
N ASP A 213 20.95 18.42 -0.32
CA ASP A 213 20.24 17.35 0.34
C ASP A 213 20.39 16.00 -0.40
N LYS A 214 21.09 15.99 -1.55
CA LYS A 214 21.40 14.81 -2.38
C LYS A 214 20.16 14.07 -2.92
N THR A 215 19.00 14.71 -2.93
CA THR A 215 17.78 14.23 -3.55
C THR A 215 17.78 14.59 -5.05
N ARG A 216 16.96 13.91 -5.84
CA ARG A 216 16.82 14.23 -7.28
C ARG A 216 16.10 15.57 -7.50
N GLN A 217 15.10 15.84 -6.67
CA GLN A 217 14.30 17.06 -6.65
C GLN A 217 13.84 17.36 -5.21
N HIS A 218 12.92 18.30 -5.04
CA HIS A 218 12.53 18.76 -3.70
C HIS A 218 11.67 17.79 -2.89
N ASN A 219 11.05 16.78 -3.51
CA ASN A 219 10.34 15.72 -2.79
C ASN A 219 11.21 14.47 -2.68
N PHE A 220 10.97 13.69 -1.65
CA PHE A 220 11.68 12.44 -1.40
C PHE A 220 10.91 11.51 -0.45
N ALA A 221 11.19 10.21 -0.58
CA ALA A 221 10.81 9.17 0.38
C ALA A 221 12.01 8.24 0.57
N ILE A 222 12.60 8.21 1.77
CA ILE A 222 13.85 7.48 2.07
C ILE A 222 13.62 6.46 3.17
N LEU A 223 14.00 5.19 2.90
CA LEU A 223 13.95 4.10 3.85
C LEU A 223 15.33 3.89 4.48
N ASN A 224 15.41 3.98 5.80
CA ASN A 224 16.63 3.67 6.55
C ASN A 224 16.37 2.47 7.47
N PHE A 225 16.92 1.31 7.12
CA PHE A 225 16.71 0.06 7.84
C PHE A 225 17.49 0.01 9.17
N THR A 226 18.63 0.65 9.26
CA THR A 226 19.43 0.72 10.49
C THR A 226 18.76 1.62 11.54
N ARG A 227 18.31 2.81 11.14
CA ARG A 227 17.56 3.72 12.04
C ARG A 227 16.10 3.33 12.20
N LYS A 228 15.59 2.43 11.35
CA LYS A 228 14.17 2.04 11.27
C LYS A 228 13.26 3.26 11.09
N VAL A 229 13.63 4.12 10.14
CA VAL A 229 12.92 5.37 9.83
C VAL A 229 12.56 5.41 8.36
N ILE A 230 11.34 5.85 8.07
CA ILE A 230 10.90 6.29 6.76
C ILE A 230 10.77 7.80 6.81
N LEU A 231 11.61 8.51 6.03
CA LEU A 231 11.64 9.96 5.97
C LEU A 231 10.99 10.43 4.66
N ILE A 232 9.92 11.23 4.77
CA ILE A 232 9.15 11.75 3.62
C ILE A 232 9.07 13.26 3.72
N GLY A 233 9.38 13.94 2.61
CA GLY A 233 9.27 15.41 2.52
C GLY A 233 8.91 15.87 1.12
N GLY A 234 8.41 17.12 1.01
CA GLY A 234 8.09 17.80 -0.24
C GLY A 234 6.91 17.24 -1.04
N THR A 235 6.14 16.33 -0.46
CA THR A 235 4.93 15.77 -1.07
C THR A 235 3.82 15.59 -0.04
N GLY A 236 2.61 16.01 -0.39
CA GLY A 236 1.40 15.76 0.39
C GLY A 236 0.71 14.44 0.04
N TYR A 237 1.20 13.69 -0.97
CA TYR A 237 0.61 12.42 -1.38
C TYR A 237 0.77 11.36 -0.28
N THR A 238 -0.35 11.02 0.36
CA THR A 238 -0.36 10.16 1.56
C THR A 238 0.06 8.71 1.27
N GLY A 239 -0.11 8.27 0.02
CA GLY A 239 0.30 6.93 -0.42
C GLY A 239 1.79 6.61 -0.27
N GLU A 240 2.68 7.62 -0.09
CA GLU A 240 4.09 7.38 0.21
C GLU A 240 4.29 6.75 1.59
N MET A 241 3.49 7.13 2.60
CA MET A 241 3.54 6.52 3.94
C MET A 241 3.13 5.05 3.90
N LYS A 242 2.01 4.75 3.24
CA LYS A 242 1.53 3.38 3.01
C LYS A 242 2.61 2.53 2.33
N LYS A 243 3.11 2.99 1.18
CA LYS A 243 4.07 2.25 0.36
C LYS A 243 5.47 2.22 0.97
N GLY A 244 5.79 3.14 1.87
CA GLY A 244 6.99 3.10 2.69
C GLY A 244 6.99 1.86 3.59
N ILE A 245 5.94 1.65 4.38
CA ILE A 245 5.78 0.46 5.23
C ILE A 245 5.71 -0.81 4.39
N PHE A 246 5.01 -0.80 3.25
CA PHE A 246 5.02 -1.95 2.33
C PHE A 246 6.44 -2.30 1.88
N GLY A 247 7.27 -1.29 1.54
CA GLY A 247 8.68 -1.51 1.21
C GLY A 247 9.48 -2.11 2.37
N VAL A 248 9.23 -1.66 3.61
CA VAL A 248 9.85 -2.25 4.82
C VAL A 248 9.44 -3.71 4.97
N LEU A 249 8.14 -4.03 4.88
CA LEU A 249 7.63 -5.39 5.02
C LEU A 249 8.12 -6.31 3.89
N ASN A 250 8.27 -5.80 2.66
CA ASN A 250 8.87 -6.53 1.54
C ASN A 250 10.35 -6.88 1.76
N PHE A 251 11.04 -6.21 2.67
CA PHE A 251 12.39 -6.59 3.09
C PHE A 251 12.35 -7.50 4.32
N VAL A 252 11.73 -7.03 5.40
CA VAL A 252 11.82 -7.67 6.73
C VAL A 252 11.17 -9.06 6.73
N LEU A 253 10.00 -9.21 6.12
CA LEU A 253 9.26 -10.47 6.16
C LEU A 253 9.96 -11.58 5.35
N PRO A 254 10.35 -11.38 4.07
CA PRO A 254 11.04 -12.43 3.31
C PRO A 254 12.47 -12.67 3.77
N HIS A 255 13.19 -11.63 4.20
CA HIS A 255 14.59 -11.73 4.58
C HIS A 255 14.78 -12.33 5.96
N ASN A 256 14.04 -11.84 6.96
CA ASN A 256 14.26 -12.16 8.37
C ASN A 256 13.33 -13.26 8.91
N LYS A 257 12.11 -13.39 8.32
CA LYS A 257 11.05 -14.23 8.90
C LYS A 257 10.56 -15.35 7.96
N ASN A 258 11.11 -15.45 6.75
CA ASN A 258 10.69 -16.43 5.71
C ASN A 258 9.18 -16.36 5.39
N VAL A 259 8.58 -15.18 5.53
CA VAL A 259 7.18 -14.88 5.20
C VAL A 259 7.13 -14.23 3.83
N LEU A 260 6.28 -14.73 2.93
CA LEU A 260 6.09 -14.13 1.61
C LEU A 260 5.26 -12.85 1.72
N SER A 261 5.84 -11.73 1.34
CA SER A 261 5.14 -10.46 1.18
C SER A 261 4.60 -10.34 -0.25
N MET A 262 3.36 -9.90 -0.41
CA MET A 262 2.61 -9.93 -1.66
C MET A 262 1.85 -8.64 -1.93
N HIS A 263 1.90 -8.16 -3.18
CA HIS A 263 1.04 -7.11 -3.70
C HIS A 263 -0.18 -7.77 -4.37
N CYS A 264 -1.15 -8.13 -3.58
CA CYS A 264 -2.36 -8.82 -4.01
C CYS A 264 -3.55 -8.45 -3.13
N SER A 265 -4.77 -8.62 -3.61
CA SER A 265 -5.96 -8.67 -2.78
C SER A 265 -6.26 -10.12 -2.34
N ALA A 266 -7.03 -10.26 -1.26
CA ALA A 266 -7.39 -11.55 -0.69
C ALA A 266 -8.83 -11.55 -0.18
N ASN A 267 -9.53 -12.68 -0.38
CA ASN A 267 -10.84 -12.92 0.20
C ASN A 267 -10.98 -14.35 0.74
N SER A 268 -12.00 -14.59 1.54
CA SER A 268 -12.31 -15.87 2.13
C SER A 268 -13.75 -16.27 1.83
N GLY A 269 -13.98 -17.48 1.34
CA GLY A 269 -15.30 -18.07 1.15
C GLY A 269 -15.95 -18.53 2.46
N SER A 270 -17.18 -19.03 2.37
CA SER A 270 -17.97 -19.51 3.51
C SER A 270 -17.32 -20.67 4.26
N GLU A 271 -16.60 -21.52 3.56
CA GLU A 271 -15.85 -22.65 4.15
C GLU A 271 -14.46 -22.24 4.71
N GLY A 272 -14.14 -20.95 4.67
CA GLY A 272 -12.86 -20.42 5.10
C GLY A 272 -11.73 -20.67 4.08
N ASP A 273 -12.06 -21.03 2.85
CA ASP A 273 -11.13 -21.12 1.72
C ASP A 273 -10.69 -19.71 1.31
N THR A 274 -9.39 -19.53 1.24
CA THR A 274 -8.79 -18.24 0.84
C THR A 274 -8.44 -18.24 -0.64
N ALA A 275 -8.69 -17.12 -1.31
CA ALA A 275 -8.25 -16.84 -2.67
C ALA A 275 -7.41 -15.56 -2.71
N LEU A 276 -6.32 -15.58 -3.49
CA LEU A 276 -5.42 -14.44 -3.71
C LEU A 276 -5.55 -13.96 -5.15
N PHE A 277 -5.55 -12.63 -5.33
CA PHE A 277 -5.66 -11.99 -6.64
C PHE A 277 -4.47 -11.04 -6.83
N PHE A 278 -3.53 -11.42 -7.66
CA PHE A 278 -2.43 -10.56 -8.10
C PHE A 278 -2.83 -9.83 -9.37
N GLY A 279 -2.35 -8.62 -9.53
CA GLY A 279 -2.60 -7.84 -10.74
C GLY A 279 -2.17 -6.39 -10.58
N LEU A 280 -1.85 -5.75 -11.69
CA LEU A 280 -1.53 -4.33 -11.74
C LEU A 280 -2.81 -3.47 -11.78
N SER A 281 -2.65 -2.16 -11.72
CA SER A 281 -3.77 -1.23 -11.85
C SER A 281 -4.53 -1.49 -13.18
N GLY A 282 -5.85 -1.53 -13.12
CA GLY A 282 -6.71 -1.74 -14.28
C GLY A 282 -6.95 -3.20 -14.70
N THR A 283 -6.34 -4.19 -14.02
CA THR A 283 -6.61 -5.61 -14.28
C THR A 283 -7.86 -6.15 -13.58
N GLY A 284 -8.48 -5.36 -12.69
CA GLY A 284 -9.70 -5.75 -11.98
C GLY A 284 -9.46 -6.38 -10.59
N LYS A 285 -8.26 -6.23 -10.00
CA LYS A 285 -7.91 -6.82 -8.69
C LYS A 285 -8.97 -6.54 -7.61
N THR A 286 -9.29 -5.27 -7.36
CA THR A 286 -10.30 -4.87 -6.35
C THR A 286 -11.70 -5.36 -6.71
N THR A 287 -12.14 -5.14 -7.96
CA THR A 287 -13.47 -5.55 -8.45
C THR A 287 -13.74 -7.05 -8.38
N LEU A 288 -12.69 -7.88 -8.62
CA LEU A 288 -12.81 -9.34 -8.66
C LEU A 288 -12.63 -9.97 -7.27
N SER A 289 -11.91 -9.32 -6.36
CA SER A 289 -11.81 -9.76 -4.97
C SER A 289 -13.00 -9.33 -4.11
N ALA A 290 -13.71 -8.27 -4.51
CA ALA A 290 -14.94 -7.79 -3.86
C ALA A 290 -16.16 -8.61 -4.36
N ASP A 291 -16.25 -9.87 -3.92
CA ASP A 291 -17.36 -10.77 -4.19
C ASP A 291 -18.36 -10.73 -3.01
N PRO A 292 -19.65 -10.44 -3.22
CA PRO A 292 -20.65 -10.42 -2.15
C PRO A 292 -20.78 -11.74 -1.36
N GLN A 293 -20.40 -12.86 -1.97
CA GLN A 293 -20.44 -14.19 -1.34
C GLN A 293 -19.15 -14.54 -0.58
N ARG A 294 -18.12 -13.69 -0.65
CA ARG A 294 -16.82 -13.91 -0.02
C ARG A 294 -16.45 -12.71 0.84
N ARG A 295 -15.82 -12.96 1.99
CA ARG A 295 -15.41 -11.89 2.91
C ARG A 295 -14.05 -11.32 2.51
N LEU A 296 -13.96 -10.01 2.41
CA LEU A 296 -12.69 -9.32 2.07
C LEU A 296 -11.70 -9.44 3.24
N ILE A 297 -10.50 -9.99 2.99
CA ILE A 297 -9.37 -9.95 3.92
C ILE A 297 -8.62 -8.63 3.76
N GLY A 298 -8.38 -8.22 2.50
CA GLY A 298 -7.78 -6.95 2.14
C GLY A 298 -7.71 -6.77 0.62
N ASP A 299 -7.52 -5.53 0.17
CA ASP A 299 -7.60 -5.18 -1.25
C ASP A 299 -6.25 -5.01 -1.96
N ASP A 300 -5.10 -4.95 -1.22
CA ASP A 300 -3.83 -4.56 -1.85
C ASP A 300 -2.56 -5.27 -1.36
N GLU A 301 -2.35 -5.47 -0.05
CA GLU A 301 -1.06 -5.90 0.51
C GLU A 301 -1.21 -6.98 1.58
N HIS A 302 -0.57 -8.13 1.38
CA HIS A 302 -0.72 -9.29 2.27
C HIS A 302 0.61 -10.00 2.55
N GLY A 303 0.67 -10.68 3.70
CA GLY A 303 1.70 -11.65 4.06
C GLY A 303 1.18 -13.08 4.02
N TRP A 304 2.02 -14.01 3.58
CA TRP A 304 1.76 -15.44 3.66
C TRP A 304 2.80 -16.11 4.55
N SER A 305 2.42 -16.37 5.79
CA SER A 305 3.25 -17.06 6.79
C SER A 305 3.09 -18.59 6.68
N ASP A 306 3.70 -19.32 7.61
CA ASP A 306 3.49 -20.76 7.76
C ASP A 306 2.14 -21.11 8.43
N GLN A 307 1.39 -20.12 8.87
CA GLN A 307 0.12 -20.30 9.59
C GLN A 307 -1.08 -19.69 8.86
N SER A 308 -0.89 -18.57 8.17
CA SER A 308 -2.00 -17.74 7.70
C SER A 308 -1.66 -16.87 6.50
N ILE A 309 -2.70 -16.36 5.85
CA ILE A 309 -2.67 -15.14 5.04
C ILE A 309 -3.14 -14.00 5.94
N PHE A 310 -2.47 -12.86 5.92
CA PHE A 310 -2.87 -11.70 6.70
C PHE A 310 -2.67 -10.40 5.93
N ASN A 311 -3.60 -9.48 6.13
CA ASN A 311 -3.51 -8.13 5.58
C ASN A 311 -2.43 -7.32 6.32
N PHE A 312 -1.69 -6.50 5.60
CA PHE A 312 -0.74 -5.54 6.22
C PHE A 312 -1.44 -4.32 6.78
N GLU A 313 -2.63 -4.04 6.29
CA GLU A 313 -3.34 -2.79 6.49
C GLU A 313 -4.62 -2.98 7.32
N GLY A 314 -5.06 -1.89 7.94
CA GLY A 314 -6.34 -1.79 8.65
C GLY A 314 -7.41 -1.04 7.86
N GLY A 315 -7.18 -0.76 6.59
CA GLY A 315 -8.08 -0.02 5.70
C GLY A 315 -7.77 -0.23 4.23
N CYS A 316 -8.44 0.55 3.38
CA CYS A 316 -8.31 0.49 1.93
C CYS A 316 -7.94 1.87 1.37
N TYR A 317 -7.20 1.88 0.25
CA TYR A 317 -6.82 3.08 -0.48
C TYR A 317 -7.08 2.89 -1.97
N ALA A 318 -8.33 3.16 -2.37
CA ALA A 318 -8.85 2.87 -3.69
C ALA A 318 -8.80 4.08 -4.64
N LYS A 319 -8.75 3.83 -5.95
CA LYS A 319 -9.05 4.85 -6.96
C LYS A 319 -10.54 5.18 -6.91
N CYS A 320 -10.88 6.47 -7.07
CA CYS A 320 -12.27 6.91 -7.15
C CYS A 320 -12.61 7.68 -8.43
N ILE A 321 -11.70 7.73 -9.42
CA ILE A 321 -12.06 8.24 -10.76
C ILE A 321 -13.08 7.30 -11.43
N ASN A 322 -14.12 7.87 -12.03
CA ASN A 322 -15.25 7.16 -12.65
C ASN A 322 -16.01 6.23 -11.68
N LEU A 323 -15.97 6.53 -10.37
CA LEU A 323 -16.66 5.77 -9.34
C LEU A 323 -18.17 6.00 -9.43
N THR A 324 -18.94 4.90 -9.48
CA THR A 324 -20.40 4.94 -9.36
C THR A 324 -20.88 3.85 -8.41
N PRO A 325 -22.06 4.01 -7.79
CA PRO A 325 -22.62 3.01 -6.87
C PRO A 325 -22.89 1.66 -7.55
N GLU A 326 -23.11 1.64 -8.87
CA GLU A 326 -23.36 0.41 -9.64
C GLU A 326 -22.06 -0.36 -9.93
N LYS A 327 -20.94 0.36 -10.14
CA LYS A 327 -19.65 -0.27 -10.46
C LYS A 327 -18.95 -0.81 -9.22
N GLU A 328 -18.87 0.02 -8.15
CA GLU A 328 -18.14 -0.29 -6.93
C GLU A 328 -18.96 0.13 -5.69
N PRO A 329 -20.05 -0.59 -5.38
CA PRO A 329 -21.00 -0.20 -4.32
C PRO A 329 -20.36 -0.16 -2.93
N GLU A 330 -19.38 -1.02 -2.65
CA GLU A 330 -18.70 -1.07 -1.35
C GLU A 330 -17.80 0.16 -1.14
N ILE A 331 -17.05 0.58 -2.16
CA ILE A 331 -16.21 1.79 -2.11
C ILE A 331 -17.11 3.01 -1.98
N TRP A 332 -18.20 3.07 -2.76
CA TRP A 332 -19.16 4.17 -2.71
C TRP A 332 -19.73 4.39 -1.30
N LYS A 333 -20.17 3.33 -0.63
CA LYS A 333 -20.70 3.38 0.74
C LYS A 333 -19.65 3.71 1.79
N ALA A 334 -18.38 3.34 1.53
CA ALA A 334 -17.29 3.60 2.46
C ALA A 334 -16.82 5.05 2.47
N ILE A 335 -17.15 5.84 1.42
CA ILE A 335 -16.86 7.28 1.36
C ILE A 335 -17.91 8.04 2.18
N ARG A 336 -17.58 8.25 3.44
CA ARG A 336 -18.46 8.91 4.44
C ARG A 336 -17.61 9.62 5.49
N PHE A 337 -18.21 10.22 6.52
CA PHE A 337 -17.47 10.89 7.59
C PHE A 337 -16.35 10.00 8.15
N GLY A 338 -15.16 10.57 8.30
CA GLY A 338 -13.94 9.88 8.73
C GLY A 338 -13.11 9.30 7.59
N SER A 339 -13.66 9.15 6.38
CA SER A 339 -12.87 8.84 5.19
C SER A 339 -12.24 10.10 4.57
N ILE A 340 -11.24 9.90 3.70
CA ILE A 340 -10.60 10.96 2.93
C ILE A 340 -10.83 10.70 1.44
N VAL A 341 -11.06 11.76 0.66
CA VAL A 341 -10.94 11.75 -0.80
C VAL A 341 -9.84 12.74 -1.21
N GLU A 342 -8.94 12.31 -2.08
CA GLU A 342 -7.78 13.10 -2.49
C GLU A 342 -7.89 13.56 -3.94
N ASN A 343 -7.57 14.85 -4.14
CA ASN A 343 -7.45 15.49 -5.46
C ASN A 343 -8.74 15.46 -6.31
N VAL A 344 -9.89 15.34 -5.66
CA VAL A 344 -11.19 15.37 -6.33
C VAL A 344 -11.60 16.79 -6.69
N VAL A 345 -12.54 16.91 -7.62
CA VAL A 345 -13.19 18.17 -7.99
C VAL A 345 -14.65 18.10 -7.55
N PHE A 346 -15.19 19.21 -7.05
CA PHE A 346 -16.62 19.31 -6.76
C PHE A 346 -17.41 19.77 -7.98
N LYS A 347 -18.65 19.32 -8.11
CA LYS A 347 -19.60 19.89 -9.05
C LYS A 347 -19.82 21.36 -8.72
N GLU A 348 -19.96 22.18 -9.74
CA GLU A 348 -20.05 23.65 -9.59
C GLU A 348 -21.13 24.07 -8.58
N GLY A 349 -20.76 24.93 -7.64
CA GLY A 349 -21.66 25.46 -6.60
C GLY A 349 -22.10 24.45 -5.53
N THR A 350 -21.54 23.23 -5.50
CA THR A 350 -21.91 22.17 -4.55
C THR A 350 -20.73 21.65 -3.73
N ARG A 351 -21.01 20.69 -2.84
CA ARG A 351 -20.03 19.84 -2.15
C ARG A 351 -20.05 18.38 -2.65
N GLU A 352 -20.82 18.12 -3.71
CA GLU A 352 -20.88 16.83 -4.36
C GLU A 352 -19.61 16.62 -5.19
N VAL A 353 -18.97 15.46 -5.02
CA VAL A 353 -17.75 15.10 -5.77
C VAL A 353 -18.12 14.73 -7.20
N ASP A 354 -17.45 15.34 -8.16
CA ASP A 354 -17.48 14.96 -9.57
C ASP A 354 -16.41 13.88 -9.83
N TYR A 355 -16.79 12.61 -9.69
CA TYR A 355 -15.88 11.48 -9.87
C TYR A 355 -15.45 11.26 -11.32
N ASP A 356 -16.13 11.84 -12.31
CA ASP A 356 -15.75 11.76 -13.71
C ASP A 356 -14.71 12.82 -14.10
N ASN A 357 -14.44 13.77 -13.20
CA ASN A 357 -13.56 14.90 -13.44
C ASN A 357 -12.10 14.59 -13.09
N GLY A 358 -11.30 14.28 -14.11
CA GLY A 358 -9.86 14.07 -14.00
C GLY A 358 -9.00 15.34 -14.20
N SER A 359 -9.55 16.55 -14.15
CA SER A 359 -8.82 17.78 -14.47
C SER A 359 -7.62 18.07 -13.56
N LYS A 360 -7.69 17.68 -12.29
CA LYS A 360 -6.52 17.73 -11.38
C LYS A 360 -5.60 16.52 -11.61
N THR A 361 -6.16 15.34 -11.70
CA THR A 361 -5.46 14.07 -11.92
C THR A 361 -6.46 12.94 -12.17
N GLU A 362 -6.08 11.95 -12.96
CA GLU A 362 -6.81 10.67 -13.04
C GLU A 362 -6.52 9.74 -11.84
N ASN A 363 -5.58 10.13 -10.95
CA ASN A 363 -5.23 9.37 -9.77
C ASN A 363 -5.96 9.87 -8.52
N THR A 364 -7.24 10.24 -8.66
CA THR A 364 -8.08 10.54 -7.49
C THR A 364 -8.20 9.31 -6.61
N ARG A 365 -8.14 9.50 -5.29
CA ARG A 365 -8.11 8.40 -4.32
C ARG A 365 -9.11 8.59 -3.20
N CYS A 366 -9.56 7.49 -2.60
CA CYS A 366 -10.25 7.51 -1.32
C CYS A 366 -9.58 6.55 -0.34
N ALA A 367 -9.49 6.98 0.93
CA ALA A 367 -8.95 6.20 2.04
C ALA A 367 -10.02 6.04 3.12
N TYR A 368 -10.24 4.81 3.57
CA TYR A 368 -11.21 4.47 4.60
C TYR A 368 -10.78 3.22 5.38
N PRO A 369 -11.20 3.10 6.66
CA PRO A 369 -10.88 1.92 7.45
C PRO A 369 -11.66 0.70 6.96
N ILE A 370 -11.05 -0.50 7.07
CA ILE A 370 -11.61 -1.74 6.48
C ILE A 370 -13.01 -2.10 7.03
N HIS A 371 -13.33 -1.70 8.26
CA HIS A 371 -14.65 -1.93 8.87
C HIS A 371 -15.77 -1.06 8.27
N TYR A 372 -15.45 -0.20 7.27
CA TYR A 372 -16.47 0.47 6.46
C TYR A 372 -16.97 -0.42 5.32
N ILE A 373 -16.31 -1.55 5.07
CA ILE A 373 -16.75 -2.59 4.13
C ILE A 373 -17.57 -3.62 4.91
N ASP A 374 -18.85 -3.76 4.55
CA ASP A 374 -19.82 -4.57 5.30
C ASP A 374 -19.41 -6.05 5.42
N ASN A 375 -18.84 -6.64 4.36
CA ASN A 375 -18.40 -8.03 4.32
C ASN A 375 -16.89 -8.22 4.57
N ALA A 376 -16.20 -7.27 5.23
CA ALA A 376 -14.80 -7.45 5.60
C ALA A 376 -14.63 -8.54 6.67
N LEU A 377 -13.53 -9.30 6.57
CA LEU A 377 -13.10 -10.24 7.59
C LEU A 377 -12.31 -9.50 8.67
N VAL A 378 -12.79 -9.54 9.90
CA VAL A 378 -12.10 -8.92 11.05
C VAL A 378 -11.92 -9.98 12.15
N PRO A 379 -10.67 -10.21 12.61
CA PRO A 379 -9.40 -9.65 12.10
C PRO A 379 -9.13 -10.09 10.65
N SER A 380 -8.38 -9.29 9.91
CA SER A 380 -8.05 -9.53 8.50
C SER A 380 -6.99 -10.62 8.33
N VAL A 381 -7.32 -11.84 8.77
CA VAL A 381 -6.47 -13.04 8.75
C VAL A 381 -7.27 -14.19 8.17
N GLY A 382 -6.73 -14.83 7.12
CA GLY A 382 -7.35 -15.99 6.45
C GLY A 382 -6.49 -17.24 6.59
N ARG A 383 -7.05 -18.40 6.20
CA ARG A 383 -6.30 -19.66 6.09
C ARG A 383 -5.36 -19.62 4.88
N HIS A 384 -4.53 -20.65 4.71
CA HIS A 384 -3.73 -20.84 3.48
C HIS A 384 -4.63 -20.82 2.24
N PRO A 385 -4.17 -20.18 1.14
CA PRO A 385 -4.98 -20.07 -0.06
C PRO A 385 -5.13 -21.44 -0.73
N LYS A 386 -6.33 -21.70 -1.25
CA LYS A 386 -6.59 -22.80 -2.17
C LYS A 386 -6.39 -22.39 -3.62
N HIS A 387 -6.68 -21.12 -3.92
CA HIS A 387 -6.59 -20.58 -5.27
C HIS A 387 -5.78 -19.29 -5.31
N LEU A 388 -5.02 -19.15 -6.37
CA LEU A 388 -4.21 -17.98 -6.67
C LEU A 388 -4.48 -17.56 -8.12
N PHE A 389 -4.89 -16.32 -8.31
CA PHE A 389 -5.22 -15.75 -9.61
C PHE A 389 -4.21 -14.67 -9.99
N PHE A 390 -3.53 -14.86 -11.12
CA PHE A 390 -2.75 -13.81 -11.78
C PHE A 390 -3.63 -13.12 -12.80
N LEU A 391 -4.03 -11.89 -12.49
CA LEU A 391 -4.87 -11.07 -13.37
C LEU A 391 -3.98 -10.29 -14.33
N THR A 392 -4.25 -10.42 -15.61
CA THR A 392 -3.63 -9.63 -16.65
C THR A 392 -4.70 -8.94 -17.50
N ALA A 393 -4.41 -7.78 -18.05
CA ALA A 393 -5.22 -7.14 -19.08
C ALA A 393 -4.42 -7.14 -20.38
N ASP A 394 -4.46 -8.25 -21.10
CA ASP A 394 -3.78 -8.37 -22.40
C ASP A 394 -4.53 -7.57 -23.47
N ALA A 395 -3.92 -6.47 -23.92
CA ALA A 395 -4.50 -5.62 -24.96
C ALA A 395 -4.24 -6.12 -26.39
N PHE A 396 -3.53 -7.23 -26.52
CA PHE A 396 -3.18 -7.79 -27.81
C PHE A 396 -4.11 -8.93 -28.24
N GLY A 397 -4.98 -9.40 -27.34
CA GLY A 397 -5.97 -10.46 -27.61
C GLY A 397 -5.34 -11.84 -27.83
N VAL A 398 -4.21 -12.11 -27.20
CA VAL A 398 -3.40 -13.32 -27.36
C VAL A 398 -3.64 -14.32 -26.24
N LEU A 399 -3.57 -13.86 -24.98
CA LEU A 399 -3.65 -14.77 -23.83
C LEU A 399 -5.06 -15.33 -23.66
N PRO A 400 -5.19 -16.65 -23.38
CA PRO A 400 -6.47 -17.25 -23.05
C PRO A 400 -7.16 -16.55 -21.88
N PRO A 401 -8.50 -16.50 -21.86
CA PRO A 401 -9.24 -15.81 -20.81
C PRO A 401 -9.03 -16.45 -19.42
N ILE A 402 -8.80 -17.76 -19.36
CA ILE A 402 -8.39 -18.49 -18.16
C ILE A 402 -7.47 -19.64 -18.53
N SER A 403 -6.43 -19.85 -17.73
CA SER A 403 -5.50 -20.99 -17.87
C SER A 403 -5.02 -21.45 -16.51
N ARG A 404 -4.84 -22.76 -16.32
CA ARG A 404 -4.18 -23.34 -15.15
C ARG A 404 -2.67 -23.36 -15.37
N LEU A 405 -1.92 -22.94 -14.35
CA LEU A 405 -0.47 -22.91 -14.38
C LEU A 405 0.12 -24.05 -13.52
N ASN A 406 1.18 -24.68 -14.02
CA ASN A 406 2.04 -25.52 -13.16
C ASN A 406 2.99 -24.63 -12.32
N GLU A 407 3.76 -25.24 -11.42
CA GLU A 407 4.64 -24.53 -10.49
C GLU A 407 5.68 -23.64 -11.21
N ALA A 408 6.32 -24.13 -12.25
CA ALA A 408 7.31 -23.38 -13.02
C ALA A 408 6.67 -22.19 -13.74
N GLN A 409 5.55 -22.41 -14.42
CA GLN A 409 4.77 -21.35 -15.08
C GLN A 409 4.28 -20.30 -14.07
N ALA A 410 3.79 -20.73 -12.89
CA ALA A 410 3.36 -19.81 -11.86
C ALA A 410 4.49 -18.88 -11.40
N MET A 411 5.68 -19.42 -11.11
CA MET A 411 6.84 -18.62 -10.72
C MET A 411 7.31 -17.70 -11.87
N TYR A 412 7.32 -18.18 -13.12
CA TYR A 412 7.71 -17.39 -14.27
C TYR A 412 6.76 -16.21 -14.52
N HIS A 413 5.43 -16.45 -14.51
CA HIS A 413 4.40 -15.42 -14.66
C HIS A 413 4.37 -14.46 -13.49
N PHE A 414 4.64 -14.92 -12.27
CA PHE A 414 4.77 -14.08 -11.09
C PHE A 414 5.94 -13.09 -11.21
N ILE A 415 7.13 -13.59 -11.60
CA ILE A 415 8.29 -12.71 -11.85
C ILE A 415 8.02 -11.77 -13.02
N SER A 416 7.37 -12.23 -14.09
CA SER A 416 7.04 -11.38 -15.22
C SER A 416 6.06 -10.26 -14.85
N GLY A 417 4.98 -10.57 -14.12
CA GLY A 417 3.98 -9.60 -13.71
C GLY A 417 3.39 -8.83 -14.88
N TYR A 418 2.96 -9.55 -15.93
CA TYR A 418 2.55 -8.98 -17.20
C TYR A 418 1.17 -8.33 -17.14
N THR A 419 1.05 -7.20 -17.82
CA THR A 419 -0.21 -6.59 -18.28
C THR A 419 0.07 -5.70 -19.50
N ALA A 420 -0.97 -5.17 -20.15
CA ALA A 420 -0.84 -4.10 -21.12
C ALA A 420 -1.38 -2.78 -20.54
N LYS A 421 -0.67 -1.69 -20.79
CA LYS A 421 -1.19 -0.33 -20.61
C LYS A 421 -1.92 0.06 -21.88
N VAL A 422 -3.13 0.60 -21.76
CA VAL A 422 -3.93 1.10 -22.88
C VAL A 422 -4.15 2.60 -22.73
N ALA A 423 -4.54 3.26 -23.81
CA ALA A 423 -4.86 4.69 -23.80
C ALA A 423 -5.85 5.03 -22.68
N GLY A 424 -5.61 6.12 -21.96
CA GLY A 424 -6.42 6.57 -20.82
C GLY A 424 -6.12 5.85 -19.49
N THR A 425 -5.16 4.92 -19.42
CA THR A 425 -4.76 4.29 -18.15
C THR A 425 -3.62 5.02 -17.43
N GLU A 426 -2.79 5.73 -18.18
CA GLU A 426 -1.73 6.62 -17.67
C GLU A 426 -1.50 7.77 -18.65
N VAL A 427 -1.07 8.93 -18.12
CA VAL A 427 -0.76 10.12 -18.91
C VAL A 427 0.32 9.79 -19.97
N GLY A 428 0.04 10.11 -21.24
CA GLY A 428 0.97 9.92 -22.36
C GLY A 428 0.91 8.55 -23.02
N VAL A 429 0.05 7.63 -22.60
CA VAL A 429 -0.18 6.36 -23.28
C VAL A 429 -1.27 6.53 -24.34
N THR A 430 -0.87 6.53 -25.60
CA THR A 430 -1.78 6.65 -26.77
C THR A 430 -2.03 5.32 -27.48
N GLU A 431 -1.10 4.38 -27.36
CA GLU A 431 -1.14 3.05 -27.96
C GLU A 431 -0.91 1.96 -26.90
N PRO A 432 -1.46 0.75 -27.06
CA PRO A 432 -1.22 -0.35 -26.12
C PRO A 432 0.26 -0.71 -26.03
N GLN A 433 0.77 -0.78 -24.82
CA GLN A 433 2.16 -1.14 -24.53
C GLN A 433 2.23 -2.34 -23.59
N THR A 434 3.09 -3.31 -23.94
CA THR A 434 3.45 -4.38 -23.00
C THR A 434 4.09 -3.77 -21.76
N THR A 435 3.63 -4.18 -20.60
CA THR A 435 4.17 -3.73 -19.32
C THR A 435 4.45 -4.94 -18.43
N PHE A 436 5.62 -4.93 -17.83
CA PHE A 436 6.06 -5.97 -16.90
C PHE A 436 6.42 -5.33 -15.56
N SER A 437 5.94 -5.93 -14.49
CA SER A 437 6.23 -5.47 -13.13
C SER A 437 6.45 -6.67 -12.22
N ALA A 438 7.70 -6.98 -11.94
CA ALA A 438 8.08 -8.17 -11.19
C ALA A 438 7.23 -8.34 -9.92
N CYS A 439 6.73 -9.56 -9.71
CA CYS A 439 5.85 -9.93 -8.60
C CYS A 439 4.61 -9.04 -8.48
N PHE A 440 4.15 -8.43 -9.57
CA PHE A 440 3.07 -7.43 -9.64
C PHE A 440 3.30 -6.19 -8.76
N GLY A 441 4.55 -5.98 -8.31
CA GLY A 441 4.89 -4.92 -7.37
C GLY A 441 6.35 -4.44 -7.46
N ARG A 442 6.98 -4.50 -8.66
CA ARG A 442 8.42 -4.19 -8.86
C ARG A 442 8.90 -2.95 -8.13
N ALA A 443 8.11 -1.88 -8.16
CA ALA A 443 8.45 -0.60 -7.52
C ALA A 443 8.62 -0.68 -5.99
N PHE A 444 8.25 -1.79 -5.35
CA PHE A 444 8.26 -1.96 -3.89
C PHE A 444 9.18 -3.08 -3.41
N LEU A 445 9.90 -3.73 -4.32
CA LEU A 445 10.73 -4.90 -3.99
C LEU A 445 12.15 -4.49 -3.63
N PRO A 446 12.56 -4.48 -2.35
CA PRO A 446 13.95 -4.28 -1.97
C PRO A 446 14.85 -5.45 -2.32
N LEU A 447 14.34 -6.69 -2.32
CA LEU A 447 15.08 -7.90 -2.64
C LEU A 447 14.92 -8.28 -4.12
N HIS A 448 15.83 -9.14 -4.62
CA HIS A 448 15.72 -9.68 -5.97
C HIS A 448 14.39 -10.46 -6.15
N PRO A 449 13.65 -10.30 -7.26
CA PRO A 449 12.37 -10.97 -7.50
C PRO A 449 12.40 -12.48 -7.35
N GLY A 450 13.52 -13.13 -7.65
CA GLY A 450 13.75 -14.56 -7.43
C GLY A 450 13.53 -15.00 -5.98
N ARG A 451 13.81 -14.13 -4.98
CA ARG A 451 13.58 -14.46 -3.57
C ARG A 451 12.10 -14.65 -3.27
N TYR A 452 11.25 -13.74 -3.79
CA TYR A 452 9.80 -13.84 -3.60
C TYR A 452 9.20 -15.02 -4.38
N ALA A 453 9.70 -15.28 -5.59
CA ALA A 453 9.25 -16.40 -6.39
C ALA A 453 9.61 -17.75 -5.76
N ALA A 454 10.80 -17.88 -5.16
CA ALA A 454 11.20 -19.08 -4.43
C ALA A 454 10.27 -19.34 -3.22
N LEU A 455 9.94 -18.31 -2.44
CA LEU A 455 8.98 -18.41 -1.34
C LEU A 455 7.57 -18.79 -1.84
N LEU A 456 7.11 -18.18 -2.95
CA LEU A 456 5.84 -18.52 -3.55
C LEU A 456 5.82 -20.00 -3.99
N GLY A 457 6.85 -20.46 -4.70
CA GLY A 457 6.96 -21.85 -5.17
C GLY A 457 6.94 -22.85 -4.01
N GLN A 458 7.70 -22.57 -2.93
CA GLN A 458 7.69 -23.37 -1.72
C GLN A 458 6.27 -23.50 -1.13
N LYS A 459 5.60 -22.36 -0.89
CA LYS A 459 4.28 -22.33 -0.27
C LYS A 459 3.19 -22.94 -1.16
N MET A 460 3.23 -22.72 -2.48
CA MET A 460 2.31 -23.36 -3.43
C MET A 460 2.42 -24.88 -3.35
N LYS A 461 3.63 -25.42 -3.27
CA LYS A 461 3.90 -26.86 -3.16
C LYS A 461 3.43 -27.43 -1.81
N GLU A 462 3.75 -26.76 -0.71
CA GLU A 462 3.39 -27.17 0.65
C GLU A 462 1.86 -27.23 0.84
N HIS A 463 1.13 -26.30 0.26
CA HIS A 463 -0.32 -26.16 0.45
C HIS A 463 -1.14 -26.60 -0.77
N GLN A 464 -0.51 -27.16 -1.80
CA GLN A 464 -1.17 -27.68 -3.01
C GLN A 464 -2.09 -26.66 -3.68
N VAL A 465 -1.62 -25.40 -3.79
CA VAL A 465 -2.41 -24.28 -4.29
C VAL A 465 -2.61 -24.40 -5.79
N GLN A 466 -3.84 -24.23 -6.25
CA GLN A 466 -4.17 -24.13 -7.67
C GLN A 466 -3.92 -22.71 -8.16
N VAL A 467 -3.16 -22.57 -9.25
CA VAL A 467 -2.78 -21.27 -9.81
C VAL A 467 -3.41 -21.08 -11.18
N TRP A 468 -4.01 -19.92 -11.36
CA TRP A 468 -4.73 -19.53 -12.56
C TRP A 468 -4.18 -18.23 -13.14
N LEU A 469 -3.97 -18.19 -14.45
CA LEU A 469 -3.77 -16.95 -15.21
C LEU A 469 -5.10 -16.54 -15.81
N VAL A 470 -5.58 -15.34 -15.48
CA VAL A 470 -6.88 -14.82 -15.93
C VAL A 470 -6.66 -13.54 -16.73
N ASN A 471 -7.05 -13.57 -18.01
CA ASN A 471 -7.00 -12.41 -18.88
C ASN A 471 -8.31 -11.64 -18.84
N THR A 472 -8.27 -10.42 -18.28
CA THR A 472 -9.40 -9.45 -18.24
C THR A 472 -9.33 -8.41 -19.37
N GLY A 473 -8.41 -8.61 -20.32
CA GLY A 473 -8.12 -7.72 -21.44
C GLY A 473 -9.02 -7.96 -22.65
N TRP A 474 -8.43 -8.13 -23.82
CA TRP A 474 -9.11 -8.20 -25.11
C TRP A 474 -9.21 -9.63 -25.66
N THR A 475 -10.21 -9.85 -26.48
CA THR A 475 -10.46 -11.07 -27.25
C THR A 475 -10.98 -10.70 -28.64
N GLY A 476 -10.81 -11.59 -29.64
CA GLY A 476 -11.24 -11.34 -31.02
C GLY A 476 -10.37 -10.36 -31.80
N GLY A 477 -9.17 -10.06 -31.29
CA GLY A 477 -8.22 -9.13 -31.87
C GLY A 477 -7.59 -8.22 -30.83
N PRO A 478 -6.59 -7.40 -31.21
CA PRO A 478 -5.97 -6.41 -30.31
C PRO A 478 -6.92 -5.25 -30.03
N TYR A 479 -6.51 -4.38 -29.09
CA TYR A 479 -7.17 -3.09 -28.82
C TYR A 479 -7.45 -2.34 -30.11
N GLY A 480 -8.68 -1.81 -30.24
CA GLY A 480 -9.15 -1.13 -31.47
C GLY A 480 -9.73 -2.05 -32.53
N VAL A 481 -9.52 -3.38 -32.43
CA VAL A 481 -10.09 -4.39 -33.35
C VAL A 481 -11.02 -5.35 -32.59
N GLY A 482 -10.47 -6.00 -31.54
CA GLY A 482 -11.24 -6.88 -30.68
C GLY A 482 -12.06 -6.11 -29.63
N SER A 483 -12.70 -6.85 -28.74
CA SER A 483 -13.48 -6.30 -27.64
C SER A 483 -12.88 -6.69 -26.29
N ARG A 484 -13.04 -5.83 -25.27
CA ARG A 484 -12.64 -6.17 -23.91
C ARG A 484 -13.50 -7.31 -23.36
N MET A 485 -12.88 -8.25 -22.65
CA MET A 485 -13.55 -9.35 -21.99
C MET A 485 -14.69 -8.83 -21.09
N LYS A 486 -15.87 -9.42 -21.22
CA LYS A 486 -17.01 -9.05 -20.37
C LYS A 486 -16.72 -9.44 -18.93
N LEU A 487 -16.99 -8.52 -17.98
CA LEU A 487 -16.79 -8.78 -16.55
C LEU A 487 -17.59 -10.01 -16.07
N SER A 488 -18.78 -10.26 -16.65
CA SER A 488 -19.60 -11.43 -16.35
C SER A 488 -18.88 -12.75 -16.67
N TYR A 489 -18.16 -12.81 -17.79
CA TYR A 489 -17.37 -14.00 -18.16
C TYR A 489 -16.18 -14.19 -17.21
N THR A 490 -15.48 -13.10 -16.89
CA THR A 490 -14.36 -13.16 -15.93
C THR A 490 -14.83 -13.65 -14.57
N ARG A 491 -15.96 -13.16 -14.07
CA ARG A 491 -16.55 -13.62 -12.81
C ARG A 491 -16.96 -15.10 -12.88
N ALA A 492 -17.62 -15.52 -13.99
CA ALA A 492 -17.98 -16.93 -14.19
C ALA A 492 -16.77 -17.86 -14.16
N MET A 493 -15.66 -17.49 -14.84
CA MET A 493 -14.42 -18.28 -14.83
C MET A 493 -13.78 -18.39 -13.44
N ILE A 494 -13.73 -17.28 -12.68
CA ILE A 494 -13.22 -17.27 -11.31
C ILE A 494 -14.11 -18.12 -10.40
N THR A 495 -15.43 -17.99 -10.50
CA THR A 495 -16.39 -18.78 -9.73
C THR A 495 -16.23 -20.27 -10.03
N ALA A 496 -16.17 -20.66 -11.31
CA ALA A 496 -15.98 -22.05 -11.70
C ALA A 496 -14.64 -22.64 -11.17
N ALA A 497 -13.56 -21.84 -11.19
CA ALA A 497 -12.29 -22.24 -10.60
C ALA A 497 -12.39 -22.42 -9.07
N LEU A 498 -13.02 -21.46 -8.36
CA LEU A 498 -13.21 -21.50 -6.90
C LEU A 498 -14.08 -22.68 -6.44
N GLN A 499 -15.07 -23.05 -7.25
CA GLN A 499 -15.99 -24.17 -6.97
C GLN A 499 -15.45 -25.54 -7.41
N GLY A 500 -14.24 -25.57 -8.04
CA GLY A 500 -13.63 -26.81 -8.53
C GLY A 500 -14.26 -27.36 -9.82
N GLU A 501 -15.17 -26.62 -10.46
CA GLU A 501 -15.85 -27.07 -11.68
C GLU A 501 -14.91 -27.25 -12.87
N LEU A 502 -13.74 -26.59 -12.83
CA LEU A 502 -12.71 -26.70 -13.87
C LEU A 502 -11.72 -27.85 -13.63
N ASP A 503 -11.78 -28.56 -12.47
CA ASP A 503 -10.80 -29.60 -12.13
C ASP A 503 -10.89 -30.85 -13.00
N SER A 504 -12.10 -31.19 -13.42
CA SER A 504 -12.39 -32.36 -14.26
C SER A 504 -12.55 -32.05 -15.75
N VAL A 505 -12.48 -30.76 -16.14
CA VAL A 505 -12.64 -30.34 -17.53
C VAL A 505 -11.41 -30.71 -18.33
N PRO A 506 -11.54 -31.35 -19.51
CA PRO A 506 -10.42 -31.56 -20.42
C PRO A 506 -9.73 -30.24 -20.76
N SER A 507 -8.43 -30.23 -20.83
CA SER A 507 -7.65 -29.05 -21.14
C SER A 507 -6.62 -29.33 -22.24
N HIS A 508 -6.19 -28.28 -22.94
CA HIS A 508 -5.11 -28.34 -23.92
C HIS A 508 -4.04 -27.30 -23.59
N ALA A 509 -2.78 -27.62 -23.93
CA ALA A 509 -1.69 -26.68 -23.74
C ALA A 509 -1.72 -25.60 -24.83
N HIS A 510 -1.58 -24.33 -24.44
CA HIS A 510 -1.37 -23.24 -25.40
C HIS A 510 -0.03 -23.45 -26.14
N PRO A 511 0.01 -23.38 -27.50
CA PRO A 511 1.20 -23.79 -28.26
C PRO A 511 2.51 -23.09 -27.86
N LEU A 512 2.46 -21.78 -27.58
CA LEU A 512 3.65 -20.97 -27.28
C LEU A 512 3.88 -20.81 -25.78
N PHE A 513 2.83 -20.59 -24.99
CA PHE A 513 2.94 -20.32 -23.55
C PHE A 513 2.90 -21.60 -22.70
N GLY A 514 2.49 -22.73 -23.27
CA GLY A 514 2.42 -24.01 -22.57
C GLY A 514 1.37 -24.09 -21.45
N VAL A 515 0.66 -23.01 -21.16
CA VAL A 515 -0.38 -22.93 -20.12
C VAL A 515 -1.57 -23.82 -20.46
N SER A 516 -2.20 -24.43 -19.45
CA SER A 516 -3.30 -25.37 -19.63
C SER A 516 -4.65 -24.64 -19.71
N VAL A 517 -5.28 -24.68 -20.88
CA VAL A 517 -6.54 -23.99 -21.19
C VAL A 517 -7.70 -24.98 -21.08
N PRO A 518 -8.74 -24.74 -20.26
CA PRO A 518 -9.91 -25.61 -20.19
C PRO A 518 -10.70 -25.57 -21.50
N ALA A 519 -11.21 -26.73 -21.94
CA ALA A 519 -12.02 -26.83 -23.16
C ALA A 519 -13.40 -26.16 -23.02
N THR A 520 -13.96 -26.16 -21.82
CA THR A 520 -15.25 -25.57 -21.49
C THR A 520 -15.20 -24.83 -20.13
N CYS A 521 -16.09 -23.86 -19.94
CA CYS A 521 -16.27 -23.18 -18.66
C CYS A 521 -17.75 -22.78 -18.53
N PRO A 522 -18.43 -23.11 -17.42
CA PRO A 522 -19.81 -22.71 -17.18
C PRO A 522 -20.03 -21.20 -17.35
N GLY A 523 -21.05 -20.81 -18.10
CA GLY A 523 -21.41 -19.41 -18.33
C GLY A 523 -20.48 -18.63 -19.28
N VAL A 524 -19.52 -19.30 -19.93
CA VAL A 524 -18.58 -18.70 -20.89
C VAL A 524 -18.70 -19.42 -22.23
N PRO A 525 -18.85 -18.69 -23.36
CA PRO A 525 -18.85 -19.31 -24.69
C PRO A 525 -17.51 -20.02 -24.97
N GLU A 526 -17.56 -21.25 -25.50
CA GLU A 526 -16.38 -22.09 -25.72
C GLU A 526 -15.37 -21.47 -26.70
N GLU A 527 -15.87 -20.78 -27.72
CA GLU A 527 -15.02 -20.11 -28.71
C GLU A 527 -14.10 -19.04 -28.10
N ILE A 528 -14.51 -18.43 -26.97
CA ILE A 528 -13.72 -17.40 -26.30
C ILE A 528 -12.52 -18.04 -25.57
N LEU A 529 -12.64 -19.28 -25.11
CA LEU A 529 -11.58 -19.97 -24.38
C LEU A 529 -10.34 -20.24 -25.25
N ASN A 530 -10.50 -20.31 -26.57
CA ASN A 530 -9.38 -20.39 -27.50
C ASN A 530 -9.27 -19.10 -28.32
N PRO A 531 -8.43 -18.13 -27.93
CA PRO A 531 -8.33 -16.83 -28.59
C PRO A 531 -8.03 -16.90 -30.09
N ARG A 532 -7.27 -17.90 -30.55
CA ARG A 532 -6.96 -18.08 -31.97
C ARG A 532 -8.21 -18.26 -32.84
N LEU A 533 -9.26 -18.89 -32.30
CA LEU A 533 -10.53 -19.09 -32.99
C LEU A 533 -11.39 -17.84 -33.05
N THR A 534 -11.12 -16.85 -32.22
CA THR A 534 -11.87 -15.58 -32.20
C THR A 534 -11.33 -14.54 -33.17
N TRP A 535 -10.12 -14.73 -33.72
CA TRP A 535 -9.54 -13.82 -34.69
C TRP A 535 -10.05 -14.11 -36.11
N SER A 536 -10.28 -13.05 -36.88
CA SER A 536 -10.64 -13.17 -38.31
C SER A 536 -9.49 -13.73 -39.16
N ASP A 537 -8.23 -13.50 -38.72
CA ASP A 537 -7.03 -14.04 -39.36
C ASP A 537 -6.18 -14.80 -38.32
N PRO A 538 -6.21 -16.15 -38.32
CA PRO A 538 -5.40 -16.97 -37.46
C PRO A 538 -3.89 -16.80 -37.62
N ALA A 539 -3.39 -16.43 -38.80
CA ALA A 539 -1.96 -16.19 -39.00
C ALA A 539 -1.50 -14.88 -38.34
N ALA A 540 -2.35 -13.86 -38.39
CA ALA A 540 -2.10 -12.62 -37.65
C ALA A 540 -2.08 -12.86 -36.09
N TYR A 541 -2.95 -13.75 -35.59
CA TYR A 541 -2.90 -14.19 -34.18
C TYR A 541 -1.56 -14.86 -33.86
N ASP A 542 -1.13 -15.85 -34.70
CA ASP A 542 0.10 -16.60 -34.45
C ASP A 542 1.34 -15.67 -34.43
N ALA A 543 1.39 -14.69 -35.36
CA ALA A 543 2.43 -13.69 -35.41
C ALA A 543 2.43 -12.79 -34.14
N LYS A 544 1.26 -12.36 -33.67
CA LYS A 544 1.14 -11.53 -32.47
C LYS A 544 1.48 -12.31 -31.20
N ALA A 545 1.10 -13.58 -31.13
CA ALA A 545 1.43 -14.47 -30.03
C ALA A 545 2.95 -14.71 -29.91
N SER A 546 3.64 -14.91 -31.06
CA SER A 546 5.11 -15.01 -31.10
C SER A 546 5.79 -13.72 -30.65
N GLN A 547 5.28 -12.55 -31.05
CA GLN A 547 5.79 -11.25 -30.57
C GLN A 547 5.65 -11.09 -29.06
N LEU A 548 4.49 -11.47 -28.51
CA LEU A 548 4.28 -11.38 -27.07
C LEU A 548 5.18 -12.35 -26.29
N ALA A 549 5.31 -13.60 -26.78
CA ALA A 549 6.22 -14.59 -26.19
C ALA A 549 7.67 -14.09 -26.16
N ALA A 550 8.16 -13.51 -27.28
CA ALA A 550 9.49 -12.90 -27.35
C ALA A 550 9.65 -11.73 -26.35
N ALA A 551 8.60 -10.93 -26.14
CA ALA A 551 8.62 -9.84 -25.15
C ALA A 551 8.73 -10.36 -23.70
N PHE A 552 8.07 -11.49 -23.38
CA PHE A 552 8.22 -12.16 -22.07
C PHE A 552 9.67 -12.61 -21.85
N ILE A 553 10.26 -13.29 -22.82
CA ILE A 553 11.67 -13.79 -22.73
C ILE A 553 12.61 -12.62 -22.52
N LYS A 554 12.52 -11.60 -23.38
CA LYS A 554 13.36 -10.40 -23.28
C LYS A 554 13.24 -9.69 -21.93
N ASN A 555 12.00 -9.58 -21.39
CA ASN A 555 11.81 -8.99 -20.06
C ASN A 555 12.46 -9.86 -18.97
N PHE A 556 12.39 -11.17 -19.10
CA PHE A 556 12.87 -12.10 -18.08
C PHE A 556 14.40 -12.17 -17.98
N ASP A 557 15.13 -11.80 -19.04
CA ASP A 557 16.61 -11.86 -19.09
C ASP A 557 17.29 -11.14 -17.91
N GLN A 558 16.72 -10.03 -17.45
CA GLN A 558 17.26 -9.28 -16.30
C GLN A 558 17.17 -10.01 -14.95
N TYR A 559 16.42 -11.11 -14.87
CA TYR A 559 16.20 -11.89 -13.63
C TYR A 559 16.87 -13.27 -13.63
N ARG A 560 17.41 -13.73 -14.79
CA ARG A 560 17.89 -15.11 -14.97
C ARG A 560 18.94 -15.50 -13.95
N ASP A 561 19.88 -14.62 -13.61
CA ASP A 561 20.99 -14.91 -12.72
C ASP A 561 20.57 -15.08 -11.24
N GLY A 562 19.36 -14.67 -10.88
CA GLY A 562 18.86 -14.71 -9.50
C GLY A 562 17.68 -15.66 -9.27
N VAL A 563 17.39 -16.59 -10.21
CA VAL A 563 16.28 -17.53 -10.14
C VAL A 563 16.74 -18.98 -10.25
N ASP A 564 15.96 -19.89 -9.66
CA ASP A 564 16.16 -21.34 -9.85
C ASP A 564 15.91 -21.74 -11.32
N ALA A 565 16.70 -22.67 -11.84
CA ALA A 565 16.56 -23.19 -13.19
C ALA A 565 15.15 -23.74 -13.48
N LYS A 566 14.45 -24.26 -12.48
CA LYS A 566 13.07 -24.73 -12.58
C LYS A 566 12.10 -23.63 -13.05
N VAL A 567 12.35 -22.38 -12.69
CA VAL A 567 11.51 -21.25 -13.12
C VAL A 567 11.53 -21.10 -14.65
N LEU A 568 12.69 -21.35 -15.27
CA LEU A 568 12.87 -21.24 -16.71
C LEU A 568 12.11 -22.32 -17.51
N GLU A 569 11.69 -23.42 -16.88
CA GLU A 569 10.80 -24.41 -17.50
C GLU A 569 9.42 -23.82 -17.85
N GLY A 570 9.02 -22.72 -17.18
CA GLY A 570 7.80 -21.97 -17.44
C GLY A 570 7.91 -20.92 -18.55
N GLU A 571 9.09 -20.78 -19.18
CA GLU A 571 9.31 -19.80 -20.25
C GLU A 571 8.51 -20.14 -21.52
N PRO A 572 7.89 -19.14 -22.19
CA PRO A 572 7.24 -19.35 -23.48
C PRO A 572 8.22 -19.87 -24.54
N ARG A 573 7.69 -20.62 -25.51
CA ARG A 573 8.47 -21.22 -26.62
C ARG A 573 7.95 -20.67 -27.94
N PRO A 574 8.46 -19.51 -28.42
CA PRO A 574 8.01 -18.86 -29.67
C PRO A 574 8.38 -19.63 -30.93
#